data_d1b1a719432ffe150f635f6db7f8e787
#
_entry.id   d1b1a719432ffe150f635f6db7f8e787
#
_cell.length_a   1.000
_cell.length_b   1.000
_cell.length_c   1.000
_cell.angle_alpha   90.00
_cell.angle_beta   90.00
_cell.angle_gamma   90.00
#
_symmetry.space_group_name_H-M   'P 1'
#
loop_
_entity.id
_entity.type
_entity.pdbx_description
1 polymer ?
#
loop_
_entity_poly.entity_id
_entity_poly.type
_entity_poly.pdbx_seq_one_letter_code
_entity_poly.pdbx_strand_id
1 'polypeptide(L)'
;MIDFNELPLETKLKNSIKFADFKTPTPIQSKSIPISLTGKDILGTAQTGTGKTLAFTIPMINKLILDKNATALIICPTRELASQVMQTVLKLNVREIGIGNALLIGGESMQKQLKKFKKRARIIVGT
;
A
#
# COMPACT_ATOMS: atom_id res chain seq x y z
N MET A 1 16.66 14.95 -4.06
CA MET A 1 15.67 13.85 -4.01
C MET A 1 15.74 13.21 -2.64
N ILE A 2 14.60 13.01 -1.99
CA ILE A 2 14.55 12.48 -0.62
C ILE A 2 14.77 10.96 -0.65
N ASP A 3 15.63 10.45 0.23
CA ASP A 3 15.78 9.00 0.44
C ASP A 3 14.62 8.48 1.28
N PHE A 4 14.21 7.22 1.08
CA PHE A 4 13.18 6.60 1.92
C PHE A 4 13.54 6.62 3.41
N ASN A 5 14.83 6.51 3.74
CA ASN A 5 15.30 6.56 5.14
C ASN A 5 15.10 7.92 5.79
N GLU A 6 15.02 8.99 5.00
CA GLU A 6 14.82 10.37 5.49
C GLU A 6 13.34 10.66 5.80
N LEU A 7 12.44 9.82 5.33
CA LEU A 7 11.01 10.00 5.56
C LEU A 7 10.65 9.60 7.00
N PRO A 8 9.67 10.28 7.63
CA PRO A 8 9.23 9.94 8.99
C PRO A 8 8.32 8.71 8.99
N LEU A 9 8.87 7.57 8.63
CA LEU A 9 8.18 6.30 8.57
C LEU A 9 8.52 5.43 9.79
N GLU A 10 7.62 4.51 10.12
CA GLU A 10 7.89 3.52 11.14
C GLU A 10 9.05 2.61 10.73
N THR A 11 9.86 2.23 11.72
CA THR A 11 11.07 1.43 11.49
C THR A 11 10.77 0.12 10.76
N LYS A 12 9.69 -0.56 11.12
CA LYS A 12 9.28 -1.80 10.45
C LYS A 12 9.03 -1.60 8.96
N LEU A 13 8.43 -0.47 8.60
CA LEU A 13 8.16 -0.14 7.20
C LEU A 13 9.45 0.21 6.46
N LYS A 14 10.33 0.99 7.07
CA LYS A 14 11.65 1.27 6.49
C LYS A 14 12.42 -0.01 6.19
N ASN A 15 12.39 -0.96 7.11
CA ASN A 15 13.05 -2.25 6.95
C ASN A 15 12.43 -3.05 5.80
N SER A 16 11.11 -3.05 5.66
CA SER A 16 10.45 -3.77 4.56
C SER A 16 10.73 -3.13 3.20
N ILE A 17 10.78 -1.80 3.12
CA ILE A 17 11.16 -1.08 1.91
C ILE A 17 12.58 -1.48 1.46
N LYS A 18 13.51 -1.50 2.41
CA LYS A 18 14.89 -1.90 2.16
C LYS A 18 14.98 -3.37 1.73
N PHE A 19 14.28 -4.25 2.40
CA PHE A 19 14.25 -5.68 2.08
C PHE A 19 13.68 -5.94 0.68
N ALA A 20 12.66 -5.17 0.27
CA ALA A 20 12.07 -5.26 -1.07
C ALA A 20 12.95 -4.63 -2.16
N ASP A 21 14.12 -4.09 -1.77
CA ASP A 21 15.10 -3.48 -2.67
C ASP A 21 14.59 -2.21 -3.39
N PHE A 22 13.69 -1.48 -2.77
CA PHE A 22 13.30 -0.15 -3.23
C PHE A 22 14.30 0.86 -2.69
N LYS A 23 15.24 1.30 -3.52
CA LYS A 23 16.36 2.12 -3.07
C LYS A 23 16.10 3.62 -3.14
N THR A 24 15.67 4.08 -4.32
CA THR A 24 15.52 5.50 -4.58
C THR A 24 14.08 5.83 -4.93
N PRO A 25 13.47 6.82 -4.26
CA PRO A 25 12.12 7.24 -4.61
C PRO A 25 12.05 7.81 -6.03
N THR A 26 10.97 7.50 -6.72
CA THR A 26 10.65 8.15 -8.00
C THR A 26 10.17 9.58 -7.75
N PRO A 27 10.10 10.45 -8.79
CA PRO A 27 9.60 11.81 -8.59
C PRO A 27 8.21 11.91 -7.97
N ILE A 28 7.26 11.06 -8.38
CA ILE A 28 5.91 11.07 -7.80
C ILE A 28 5.94 10.66 -6.33
N GLN A 29 6.77 9.70 -5.96
CA GLN A 29 6.95 9.27 -4.58
C GLN A 29 7.55 10.38 -3.74
N SER A 30 8.63 11.01 -4.20
CA SER A 30 9.30 12.09 -3.48
C SER A 30 8.39 13.28 -3.23
N LYS A 31 7.52 13.60 -4.18
CA LYS A 31 6.60 14.74 -4.06
C LYS A 31 5.39 14.42 -3.19
N SER A 32 4.83 13.21 -3.30
CA SER A 32 3.54 12.89 -2.70
C SER A 32 3.64 12.31 -1.29
N ILE A 33 4.64 11.47 -1.02
CA ILE A 33 4.73 10.78 0.28
C ILE A 33 4.82 11.74 1.45
N PRO A 34 5.69 12.77 1.45
CA PRO A 34 5.74 13.71 2.57
C PRO A 34 4.40 14.39 2.86
N ILE A 35 3.65 14.73 1.81
CA ILE A 35 2.34 15.37 1.94
C ILE A 35 1.30 14.38 2.47
N SER A 36 1.29 13.15 1.95
CA SER A 36 0.38 12.09 2.40
C SER A 36 0.57 11.78 3.88
N LEU A 37 1.82 11.78 4.36
CA LEU A 37 2.13 11.51 5.76
C LEU A 37 1.56 12.57 6.71
N THR A 38 1.24 13.76 6.22
CA THR A 38 0.57 14.80 7.01
C THR A 38 -0.94 14.61 7.09
N GLY A 39 -1.49 13.61 6.43
CA GLY A 39 -2.93 13.32 6.41
C GLY A 39 -3.73 14.07 5.35
N LYS A 40 -3.07 14.74 4.42
CA LYS A 40 -3.75 15.48 3.35
C LYS A 40 -4.12 14.57 2.19
N ASP A 41 -5.22 14.90 1.53
CA ASP A 41 -5.63 14.25 0.29
C ASP A 41 -4.71 14.62 -0.85
N ILE A 42 -4.51 13.68 -1.78
CA ILE A 42 -3.64 13.89 -2.94
C ILE A 42 -4.36 13.48 -4.22
N LEU A 43 -4.29 14.34 -5.21
CA LEU A 43 -4.61 13.99 -6.59
C LEU A 43 -3.30 13.88 -7.36
N GLY A 44 -2.85 12.66 -7.59
CA GLY A 44 -1.59 12.39 -8.28
C GLY A 44 -1.82 11.88 -9.69
N THR A 45 -1.27 12.57 -10.67
CA THR A 45 -1.29 12.13 -12.06
C THR A 45 0.14 11.87 -12.51
N ALA A 46 0.37 10.68 -13.06
CA ALA A 46 1.67 10.27 -13.56
C ALA A 46 1.48 9.14 -14.57
N GLN A 47 2.45 9.01 -15.46
CA GLN A 47 2.43 7.93 -16.45
C GLN A 47 2.60 6.57 -15.77
N THR A 48 2.17 5.50 -16.47
CA THR A 48 2.37 4.13 -16.04
C THR A 48 3.87 3.84 -15.84
N GLY A 49 4.21 3.11 -14.78
CA GLY A 49 5.60 2.75 -14.49
C GLY A 49 6.39 3.81 -13.74
N THR A 50 5.74 4.86 -13.23
CA THR A 50 6.41 5.94 -12.49
C THR A 50 6.41 5.76 -10.97
N GLY A 51 5.90 4.62 -10.48
CA GLY A 51 5.91 4.32 -9.04
C GLY A 51 4.70 4.83 -8.28
N LYS A 52 3.57 5.08 -8.94
CA LYS A 52 2.35 5.55 -8.28
C LYS A 52 1.87 4.60 -7.17
N THR A 53 1.98 3.30 -7.37
CA THR A 53 1.51 2.31 -6.39
C THR A 53 2.25 2.46 -5.06
N LEU A 54 3.56 2.57 -5.06
CA LEU A 54 4.33 2.81 -3.84
C LEU A 54 4.03 4.18 -3.23
N ALA A 55 3.74 5.17 -4.07
CA ALA A 55 3.45 6.52 -3.60
C ALA A 55 2.26 6.57 -2.63
N PHE A 56 1.24 5.73 -2.84
CA PHE A 56 0.12 5.64 -1.90
C PHE A 56 0.25 4.48 -0.91
N THR A 57 0.91 3.39 -1.29
CA THR A 57 1.05 2.21 -0.42
C THR A 57 1.90 2.51 0.82
N ILE A 58 2.99 3.23 0.65
CA ILE A 58 3.90 3.55 1.76
C ILE A 58 3.19 4.38 2.85
N PRO A 59 2.57 5.53 2.55
CA PRO A 59 1.84 6.28 3.58
C PRO A 59 0.67 5.48 4.18
N MET A 60 -0.01 4.70 3.36
CA MET A 60 -1.12 3.86 3.80
C MET A 60 -0.66 2.86 4.87
N ILE A 61 0.37 2.08 4.58
CA ILE A 61 0.87 1.08 5.54
C ILE A 61 1.38 1.78 6.81
N ASN A 62 2.08 2.90 6.67
CA ASN A 62 2.54 3.66 7.82
C ASN A 62 1.38 4.07 8.73
N LYS A 63 0.31 4.59 8.15
CA LYS A 63 -0.91 4.96 8.88
C LYS A 63 -1.52 3.76 9.60
N LEU A 64 -1.57 2.61 8.94
CA LEU A 64 -2.16 1.39 9.52
C LEU A 64 -1.29 0.80 10.64
N ILE A 65 0.02 1.00 10.60
CA ILE A 65 0.90 0.63 11.71
C ILE A 65 0.63 1.53 12.93
N LEU A 66 0.52 2.84 12.71
CA LEU A 66 0.32 3.82 13.77
C LEU A 66 -1.08 3.76 14.40
N ASP A 67 -2.09 3.45 13.60
CA ASP A 67 -3.48 3.41 14.04
C ASP A 67 -4.06 2.02 13.79
N LYS A 68 -4.16 1.23 14.84
CA LYS A 68 -4.65 -0.15 14.79
C LYS A 68 -6.13 -0.28 14.39
N ASN A 69 -6.89 0.80 14.50
CA ASN A 69 -8.30 0.82 14.12
C ASN A 69 -8.54 1.31 12.70
N ALA A 70 -7.52 1.87 12.05
CA ALA A 70 -7.65 2.35 10.68
C ALA A 70 -7.76 1.19 9.69
N THR A 71 -8.51 1.43 8.62
CA THR A 71 -8.65 0.52 7.48
C THR A 71 -8.36 1.28 6.20
N ALA A 72 -7.95 0.56 5.17
CA ALA A 72 -7.64 1.13 3.85
C ALA A 72 -8.42 0.40 2.78
N LEU A 73 -8.98 1.16 1.85
CA LEU A 73 -9.68 0.64 0.68
C LEU A 73 -9.01 1.18 -0.58
N ILE A 74 -8.60 0.27 -1.45
CA ILE A 74 -8.00 0.60 -2.75
C ILE A 74 -8.93 0.08 -3.83
N ILE A 75 -9.43 0.98 -4.68
CA ILE A 75 -10.33 0.62 -5.77
C ILE A 75 -9.57 0.75 -7.09
N CYS A 76 -9.59 -0.31 -7.89
CA CYS A 76 -8.92 -0.37 -9.19
C CYS A 76 -9.95 -0.60 -10.30
N PRO A 77 -9.69 -0.10 -11.52
CA PRO A 77 -10.62 -0.26 -12.62
C PRO A 77 -10.66 -1.67 -13.22
N THR A 78 -9.60 -2.47 -13.04
CA THR A 78 -9.53 -3.83 -13.59
C THR A 78 -9.02 -4.81 -12.54
N ARG A 79 -9.37 -6.10 -12.74
CA ARG A 79 -8.89 -7.19 -11.89
C ARG A 79 -7.37 -7.32 -11.95
N GLU A 80 -6.81 -7.17 -13.14
CA GLU A 80 -5.36 -7.27 -13.37
C GLU A 80 -4.61 -6.20 -12.58
N LEU A 81 -5.10 -4.97 -12.60
CA LEU A 81 -4.49 -3.87 -11.84
C LEU A 81 -4.64 -4.10 -10.33
N ALA A 82 -5.81 -4.54 -9.88
CA ALA A 82 -6.03 -4.86 -8.47
C ALA A 82 -5.05 -5.93 -7.98
N SER A 83 -4.82 -6.98 -8.76
CA SER A 83 -3.85 -8.03 -8.45
C SER A 83 -2.42 -7.48 -8.38
N GLN A 84 -2.02 -6.62 -9.32
CA GLN A 84 -0.70 -5.99 -9.32
C GLN A 84 -0.50 -5.09 -8.11
N VAL A 85 -1.50 -4.31 -7.75
CA VAL A 85 -1.48 -3.44 -6.57
C VAL A 85 -1.31 -4.29 -5.31
N MET A 86 -2.08 -5.37 -5.19
CA MET A 86 -1.97 -6.27 -4.04
C MET A 86 -0.57 -6.89 -3.95
N GLN A 87 0.03 -7.28 -5.06
CA GLN A 87 1.40 -7.80 -5.05
C GLN A 87 2.40 -6.79 -4.48
N THR A 88 2.27 -5.52 -4.86
CA THR A 88 3.11 -4.44 -4.31
C THR A 88 2.86 -4.25 -2.82
N VAL A 89 1.61 -4.24 -2.40
CA VAL A 89 1.22 -4.15 -0.98
C VAL A 89 1.87 -5.30 -0.19
N LEU A 90 1.80 -6.52 -0.70
CA LEU A 90 2.35 -7.70 -0.02
C LEU A 90 3.87 -7.66 0.09
N LYS A 91 4.57 -7.04 -0.85
CA LYS A 91 6.03 -6.86 -0.74
C LYS A 91 6.43 -6.02 0.47
N LEU A 92 5.60 -5.04 0.84
CA LEU A 92 5.85 -4.18 1.99
C LEU A 92 5.23 -4.72 3.27
N ASN A 93 4.07 -5.38 3.16
CA ASN A 93 3.34 -5.94 4.30
C ASN A 93 3.94 -7.28 4.72
N VAL A 94 5.21 -7.26 5.11
CA VAL A 94 5.93 -8.45 5.57
C VAL A 94 5.39 -8.93 6.90
N ARG A 95 5.82 -10.13 7.33
CA ARG A 95 5.33 -10.78 8.55
C ARG A 95 5.43 -9.91 9.80
N GLU A 96 6.49 -9.14 9.94
CA GLU A 96 6.73 -8.25 11.09
C GLU A 96 5.70 -7.12 11.18
N ILE A 97 5.12 -6.72 10.04
CA ILE A 97 4.02 -5.73 9.97
C ILE A 97 2.69 -6.46 10.10
N GLY A 98 2.46 -7.50 9.30
CA GLY A 98 1.38 -8.45 9.49
C GLY A 98 -0.04 -7.90 9.43
N ILE A 99 -0.30 -6.90 8.59
CA ILE A 99 -1.64 -6.32 8.45
C ILE A 99 -2.52 -7.24 7.61
N GLY A 100 -3.70 -7.60 8.13
CA GLY A 100 -4.66 -8.41 7.40
C GLY A 100 -5.11 -7.73 6.10
N ASN A 101 -5.22 -8.50 5.03
CA ASN A 101 -5.57 -7.97 3.71
C ASN A 101 -6.53 -8.90 2.97
N ALA A 102 -7.27 -8.34 2.02
CA ALA A 102 -8.18 -9.08 1.16
C ALA A 102 -8.22 -8.46 -0.24
N LEU A 103 -8.20 -9.32 -1.25
CA LEU A 103 -8.38 -8.95 -2.65
C LEU A 103 -9.78 -9.37 -3.08
N LEU A 104 -10.63 -8.39 -3.42
CA LEU A 104 -12.03 -8.60 -3.80
C LEU A 104 -12.20 -8.32 -5.30
N ILE A 105 -12.17 -9.38 -6.11
CA ILE A 105 -12.29 -9.27 -7.57
C ILE A 105 -13.27 -10.32 -8.10
N GLY A 106 -13.89 -10.03 -9.25
CA GLY A 106 -14.72 -10.99 -9.95
C GLY A 106 -13.91 -12.17 -10.47
N GLY A 107 -14.57 -13.30 -10.69
CA GLY A 107 -13.93 -14.52 -11.18
C GLY A 107 -13.27 -15.39 -10.11
N GLU A 108 -13.21 -14.94 -8.88
CA GLU A 108 -12.78 -15.73 -7.74
C GLU A 108 -13.97 -16.13 -6.85
N SER A 109 -13.80 -17.20 -6.07
CA SER A 109 -14.82 -17.68 -5.17
C SER A 109 -15.23 -16.61 -4.15
N MET A 110 -16.52 -16.26 -4.11
CA MET A 110 -17.10 -15.35 -3.14
C MET A 110 -16.87 -15.86 -1.71
N GLN A 111 -16.96 -17.16 -1.50
CA GLN A 111 -16.75 -17.77 -0.18
C GLN A 111 -15.32 -17.55 0.32
N LYS A 112 -14.32 -17.72 -0.56
CA LYS A 112 -12.92 -17.48 -0.20
C LYS A 112 -12.67 -16.01 0.13
N GLN A 113 -13.28 -15.10 -0.64
CA GLN A 113 -13.17 -13.66 -0.41
C GLN A 113 -13.78 -13.26 0.93
N LEU A 114 -14.99 -13.76 1.23
CA LEU A 114 -15.66 -13.50 2.50
C LEU A 114 -14.89 -14.07 3.70
N LYS A 115 -14.26 -15.24 3.53
CA LYS A 115 -13.46 -15.85 4.59
C LYS A 115 -12.26 -14.96 4.95
N LYS A 116 -11.56 -14.40 3.97
CA LYS A 116 -10.47 -13.45 4.19
C LYS A 116 -10.97 -12.17 4.86
N PHE A 117 -12.11 -11.66 4.43
CA PHE A 117 -12.73 -10.47 5.01
C PHE A 117 -13.07 -10.68 6.48
N LYS A 118 -13.63 -11.84 6.85
CA LYS A 118 -13.96 -12.20 8.24
C LYS A 118 -12.72 -12.33 9.13
N LYS A 119 -11.54 -12.60 8.57
CA LYS A 119 -10.27 -12.64 9.32
C LYS A 119 -9.70 -11.25 9.63
N ARG A 120 -10.55 -10.22 9.66
CA ARG A 120 -10.16 -8.84 9.97
C ARG A 120 -9.18 -8.26 8.95
N ALA A 121 -9.59 -8.22 7.69
CA ALA A 121 -8.85 -7.50 6.68
C ALA A 121 -8.91 -5.99 6.96
N ARG A 122 -7.75 -5.37 7.05
CA ARG A 122 -7.60 -3.92 7.23
C ARG A 122 -7.14 -3.23 5.95
N ILE A 123 -6.58 -3.98 5.02
CA ILE A 123 -6.27 -3.52 3.67
C ILE A 123 -7.16 -4.28 2.71
N ILE A 124 -8.00 -3.57 1.98
CA ILE A 124 -8.91 -4.15 1.02
C ILE A 124 -8.60 -3.56 -0.34
N VAL A 125 -8.28 -4.42 -1.31
CA VAL A 125 -8.06 -4.05 -2.70
C VAL A 125 -9.15 -4.70 -3.53
N GLY A 126 -9.83 -3.93 -4.37
CA GLY A 126 -10.93 -4.46 -5.16
C GLY A 126 -11.23 -3.67 -6.43
N THR A 127 -12.16 -4.20 -7.18
CA THR A 127 -12.68 -3.56 -8.39
C THR A 127 -14.09 -3.09 -8.23
#